data_6ab1ea703b29a63fea6266641c75173c
#
_entry.id   6ab1ea703b29a63fea6266641c75173c
#
_cell.length_a   1.000
_cell.length_b   1.000
_cell.length_c   1.000
_cell.angle_alpha   90.00
_cell.angle_beta   90.00
_cell.angle_gamma   90.00
#
_symmetry.space_group_name_H-M   'P 1'
#
loop_
_entity.id
_entity.type
_entity.pdbx_description
1 polymer ?
#
loop_
_entity_poly.entity_id
_entity_poly.type
_entity_poly.pdbx_seq_one_letter_code
_entity_poly.pdbx_strand_id
1 'polypeptide(L)'
;MIDEKLSKRQLILGVILAVMYFLGLFSILLIRPVMGILNHVFIWQPEQQNRMALLLNSLIYIGVIIGFRGFYKQAIHDFRQYWVRNMLWMVWGLCLIIIIGSMLIPILISIFHPITKSVNEVDLRAMLSWYPFIFTVNVVWIGPVIEELVYRVTIYRTIRRKSRLLAYLISSFLFGFQHVYRAVMFQSNYNEMWNVFSYMAAGLIFAYLYEKRKNILVPIGAHMLSNGLSVLLYFLS
;
A
#
# COMPACT_ATOMS: atom_id res chain seq x y z
N MET A 1 18.80 5.02 9.14
CA MET A 1 17.45 4.43 9.43
C MET A 1 17.33 2.96 9.03
N ILE A 2 17.60 2.53 7.77
CA ILE A 2 17.40 1.13 7.36
C ILE A 2 18.35 0.15 8.07
N ASP A 3 19.55 0.57 8.41
CA ASP A 3 20.58 -0.25 9.07
C ASP A 3 20.40 -0.30 10.61
N GLU A 4 19.63 0.60 11.18
CA GLU A 4 19.36 0.65 12.62
C GLU A 4 18.36 -0.44 13.02
N LYS A 5 18.50 -0.99 14.22
CA LYS A 5 17.51 -1.92 14.78
C LYS A 5 16.21 -1.14 15.06
N LEU A 6 15.07 -1.73 14.66
CA LEU A 6 13.80 -1.29 15.24
C LEU A 6 13.85 -1.48 16.76
N SER A 7 13.34 -0.51 17.51
CA SER A 7 13.14 -0.73 18.93
C SER A 7 12.16 -1.91 19.13
N LYS A 8 12.24 -2.59 20.28
CA LYS A 8 11.35 -3.72 20.57
C LYS A 8 9.86 -3.30 20.43
N ARG A 9 9.53 -2.09 20.85
CA ARG A 9 8.18 -1.52 20.70
C ARG A 9 7.80 -1.33 19.23
N GLN A 10 8.67 -0.74 18.42
CA GLN A 10 8.42 -0.53 16.97
C GLN A 10 8.27 -1.86 16.23
N LEU A 11 9.06 -2.86 16.58
CA LEU A 11 8.95 -4.19 15.96
C LEU A 11 7.62 -4.86 16.32
N ILE A 12 7.22 -4.84 17.61
CA ILE A 12 5.93 -5.41 18.03
C ILE A 12 4.77 -4.69 17.34
N LEU A 13 4.75 -3.36 17.38
CA LEU A 13 3.70 -2.57 16.71
C LEU A 13 3.67 -2.83 15.20
N GLY A 14 4.83 -2.92 14.55
CA GLY A 14 4.93 -3.22 13.14
C GLY A 14 4.40 -4.61 12.79
N VAL A 15 4.72 -5.63 13.59
CA VAL A 15 4.20 -7.00 13.39
C VAL A 15 2.69 -7.03 13.58
N ILE A 16 2.17 -6.41 14.65
CA ILE A 16 0.71 -6.30 14.87
C ILE A 16 0.05 -5.61 13.67
N LEU A 17 0.61 -4.49 13.23
CA LEU A 17 0.12 -3.77 12.05
C LEU A 17 0.11 -4.66 10.81
N ALA A 18 1.20 -5.37 10.54
CA ALA A 18 1.33 -6.24 9.38
C ALA A 18 0.28 -7.37 9.40
N VAL A 19 0.09 -8.02 10.54
CA VAL A 19 -0.92 -9.09 10.70
C VAL A 19 -2.34 -8.53 10.54
N MET A 20 -2.65 -7.42 11.21
CA MET A 20 -3.98 -6.80 11.13
C MET A 20 -4.30 -6.31 9.72
N TYR A 21 -3.31 -5.73 9.04
CA TYR A 21 -3.46 -5.25 7.67
C TYR A 21 -3.66 -6.42 6.70
N PHE A 22 -2.77 -7.42 6.72
CA PHE A 22 -2.78 -8.54 5.79
C PHE A 22 -4.02 -9.42 5.91
N LEU A 23 -4.49 -9.65 7.14
CA LEU A 23 -5.69 -10.45 7.40
C LEU A 23 -7.00 -9.63 7.38
N GLY A 24 -6.94 -8.33 7.11
CA GLY A 24 -8.12 -7.46 7.13
C GLY A 24 -8.77 -7.32 8.53
N LEU A 25 -8.01 -7.61 9.60
CA LEU A 25 -8.52 -7.63 10.97
C LEU A 25 -8.97 -6.25 11.47
N PHE A 26 -8.48 -5.15 10.90
CA PHE A 26 -8.99 -3.81 11.20
C PHE A 26 -10.49 -3.72 10.90
N SER A 27 -10.93 -4.25 9.75
CA SER A 27 -12.35 -4.29 9.40
C SER A 27 -13.14 -5.19 10.34
N ILE A 28 -12.66 -6.40 10.62
CA ILE A 28 -13.37 -7.41 11.38
C ILE A 28 -13.47 -7.03 12.86
N LEU A 29 -12.35 -6.60 13.48
CA LEU A 29 -12.27 -6.40 14.94
C LEU A 29 -12.65 -4.99 15.39
N LEU A 30 -12.54 -3.98 14.51
CA LEU A 30 -12.77 -2.60 14.89
C LEU A 30 -13.95 -1.98 14.12
N ILE A 31 -13.96 -2.06 12.78
CA ILE A 31 -14.97 -1.38 11.97
C ILE A 31 -16.34 -2.06 12.12
N ARG A 32 -16.42 -3.36 11.92
CA ARG A 32 -17.70 -4.10 11.98
C ARG A 32 -18.42 -3.97 13.32
N PRO A 33 -17.77 -4.11 14.51
CA PRO A 33 -18.44 -3.91 15.79
C PRO A 33 -18.96 -2.49 15.97
N VAL A 34 -18.16 -1.47 15.60
CA VAL A 34 -18.59 -0.05 15.67
C VAL A 34 -19.77 0.20 14.74
N MET A 35 -19.72 -0.30 13.50
CA MET A 35 -20.83 -0.19 12.56
C MET A 35 -22.08 -0.94 13.06
N GLY A 36 -21.90 -2.08 13.72
CA GLY A 36 -23.00 -2.80 14.37
C GLY A 36 -23.73 -1.92 15.39
N ILE A 37 -22.98 -1.26 16.30
CA ILE A 37 -23.56 -0.34 17.30
C ILE A 37 -24.25 0.83 16.61
N LEU A 38 -23.60 1.46 15.64
CA LEU A 38 -24.16 2.61 14.93
C LEU A 38 -25.46 2.25 14.18
N ASN A 39 -25.55 1.05 13.61
CA ASN A 39 -26.74 0.58 12.90
C ASN A 39 -27.94 0.34 13.84
N HIS A 40 -27.73 0.18 15.14
CA HIS A 40 -28.83 0.16 16.13
C HIS A 40 -29.35 1.54 16.47
N VAL A 41 -28.53 2.59 16.29
CA VAL A 41 -28.88 3.97 16.65
C VAL A 41 -29.40 4.76 15.43
N PHE A 42 -28.87 4.46 14.25
CA PHE A 42 -29.16 5.20 13.03
C PHE A 42 -29.71 4.29 11.94
N ILE A 43 -30.69 4.76 11.21
CA ILE A 43 -31.18 4.13 9.98
C ILE A 43 -30.35 4.67 8.82
N TRP A 44 -29.45 3.85 8.28
CA TRP A 44 -28.56 4.23 7.20
C TRP A 44 -29.01 3.65 5.87
N GLN A 45 -28.84 4.43 4.81
CA GLN A 45 -28.79 3.87 3.46
C GLN A 45 -27.45 3.12 3.27
N PRO A 46 -27.40 2.06 2.42
CA PRO A 46 -26.18 1.26 2.20
C PRO A 46 -24.98 2.15 1.83
N GLU A 47 -25.18 3.19 1.05
CA GLU A 47 -24.12 4.14 0.68
C GLU A 47 -23.55 4.88 1.90
N GLN A 48 -24.41 5.32 2.83
CA GLN A 48 -23.99 5.99 4.06
C GLN A 48 -23.21 5.05 4.97
N GLN A 49 -23.61 3.78 5.06
CA GLN A 49 -22.87 2.75 5.82
C GLN A 49 -21.46 2.55 5.27
N ASN A 50 -21.32 2.42 3.94
CA ASN A 50 -20.03 2.26 3.30
C ASN A 50 -19.14 3.50 3.48
N ARG A 51 -19.71 4.71 3.37
CA ARG A 51 -19.01 5.98 3.63
C ARG A 51 -18.49 6.05 5.06
N MET A 52 -19.30 5.66 6.04
CA MET A 52 -18.89 5.62 7.45
C MET A 52 -17.80 4.60 7.69
N ALA A 53 -17.91 3.41 7.11
CA ALA A 53 -16.86 2.38 7.23
C ALA A 53 -15.52 2.86 6.65
N LEU A 54 -15.53 3.56 5.51
CA LEU A 54 -14.33 4.18 4.94
C LEU A 54 -13.74 5.27 5.84
N LEU A 55 -14.58 6.10 6.45
CA LEU A 55 -14.13 7.12 7.42
C LEU A 55 -13.47 6.48 8.63
N LEU A 56 -14.10 5.46 9.22
CA LEU A 56 -13.54 4.71 10.36
C LEU A 56 -12.21 4.06 10.00
N ASN A 57 -12.11 3.46 8.82
CA ASN A 57 -10.84 2.88 8.36
C ASN A 57 -9.75 3.96 8.22
N SER A 58 -10.09 5.12 7.67
CA SER A 58 -9.16 6.25 7.56
C SER A 58 -8.67 6.72 8.92
N LEU A 59 -9.58 6.85 9.90
CA LEU A 59 -9.25 7.28 11.26
C LEU A 59 -8.33 6.27 11.97
N ILE A 60 -8.59 4.98 11.80
CA ILE A 60 -7.72 3.92 12.34
C ILE A 60 -6.31 4.05 11.75
N TYR A 61 -6.20 4.18 10.45
CA TYR A 61 -4.91 4.31 9.76
C TYR A 61 -4.17 5.59 10.16
N ILE A 62 -4.86 6.72 10.30
CA ILE A 62 -4.28 7.96 10.83
C ILE A 62 -3.77 7.74 12.26
N GLY A 63 -4.53 7.05 13.12
CA GLY A 63 -4.10 6.68 14.46
C GLY A 63 -2.81 5.85 14.45
N VAL A 64 -2.69 4.87 13.55
CA VAL A 64 -1.47 4.08 13.35
C VAL A 64 -0.30 4.97 12.93
N ILE A 65 -0.51 5.87 11.95
CA ILE A 65 0.53 6.81 11.48
C ILE A 65 1.02 7.69 12.63
N ILE A 66 0.11 8.22 13.45
CA ILE A 66 0.45 9.00 14.65
C ILE A 66 1.25 8.16 15.64
N GLY A 67 0.93 6.87 15.80
CA GLY A 67 1.71 5.94 16.63
C GLY A 67 3.17 5.80 16.20
N PHE A 68 3.46 5.96 14.91
CA PHE A 68 4.81 5.94 14.33
C PHE A 68 5.47 7.33 14.21
N ARG A 69 4.89 8.38 14.80
CA ARG A 69 5.37 9.79 14.66
C ARG A 69 6.87 9.98 14.94
N GLY A 70 7.43 9.25 15.90
CA GLY A 70 8.86 9.34 16.22
C GLY A 70 9.75 8.87 15.07
N PHE A 71 9.33 7.79 14.40
CA PHE A 71 10.00 7.28 13.21
C PHE A 71 9.94 8.27 12.05
N TYR A 72 8.78 8.90 11.81
CA TYR A 72 8.63 9.89 10.74
C TYR A 72 9.39 11.19 11.02
N LYS A 73 9.48 11.66 12.28
CA LYS A 73 10.28 12.84 12.61
C LYS A 73 11.72 12.70 12.13
N GLN A 74 12.35 11.54 12.40
CA GLN A 74 13.69 11.27 11.92
C GLN A 74 13.74 11.20 10.40
N ALA A 75 12.78 10.51 9.77
CA ALA A 75 12.71 10.41 8.33
C ALA A 75 12.58 11.78 7.65
N ILE A 76 11.77 12.69 8.19
CA ILE A 76 11.56 14.05 7.69
C ILE A 76 12.85 14.87 7.83
N HIS A 77 13.52 14.76 8.97
CA HIS A 77 14.80 15.46 9.18
C HIS A 77 15.83 15.05 8.12
N ASP A 78 16.05 13.74 7.96
CA ASP A 78 17.01 13.19 6.99
C ASP A 78 16.59 13.47 5.54
N PHE A 79 15.26 13.54 5.27
CA PHE A 79 14.75 13.88 3.94
C PHE A 79 15.08 15.33 3.56
N ARG A 80 14.88 16.27 4.47
CA ARG A 80 15.11 17.71 4.24
C ARG A 80 16.56 18.01 3.89
N GLN A 81 17.51 17.28 4.46
CA GLN A 81 18.93 17.47 4.19
C GLN A 81 19.29 17.24 2.70
N TYR A 82 18.53 16.36 2.01
CA TYR A 82 18.79 15.99 0.62
C TYR A 82 17.50 16.03 -0.22
N TRP A 83 16.65 17.04 0.02
CA TRP A 83 15.28 17.06 -0.51
C TRP A 83 15.23 16.99 -2.03
N VAL A 84 16.04 17.76 -2.77
CA VAL A 84 16.07 17.71 -4.25
C VAL A 84 16.37 16.29 -4.75
N ARG A 85 17.45 15.71 -4.22
CA ARG A 85 17.84 14.35 -4.60
C ARG A 85 16.77 13.33 -4.27
N ASN A 86 16.10 13.47 -3.12
CA ASN A 86 15.02 12.57 -2.72
C ASN A 86 13.80 12.69 -3.64
N MET A 87 13.43 13.92 -4.03
CA MET A 87 12.36 14.15 -5.01
C MET A 87 12.70 13.56 -6.39
N LEU A 88 13.92 13.70 -6.88
CA LEU A 88 14.35 13.06 -8.12
C LEU A 88 14.25 11.53 -8.05
N TRP A 89 14.57 10.93 -6.90
CA TRP A 89 14.40 9.49 -6.71
C TRP A 89 12.92 9.05 -6.64
N MET A 90 12.01 9.90 -6.13
CA MET A 90 10.57 9.63 -6.20
C MET A 90 10.08 9.60 -7.65
N VAL A 91 10.46 10.61 -8.44
CA VAL A 91 10.11 10.68 -9.87
C VAL A 91 10.74 9.51 -10.65
N TRP A 92 12.00 9.18 -10.38
CA TRP A 92 12.64 7.99 -10.95
C TRP A 92 11.88 6.71 -10.62
N GLY A 93 11.44 6.56 -9.36
CA GLY A 93 10.60 5.44 -8.94
C GLY A 93 9.30 5.36 -9.73
N LEU A 94 8.61 6.50 -9.92
CA LEU A 94 7.41 6.56 -10.76
C LEU A 94 7.69 6.10 -12.18
N CYS A 95 8.78 6.59 -12.81
CA CYS A 95 9.18 6.17 -14.15
C CYS A 95 9.42 4.65 -14.23
N LEU A 96 10.11 4.09 -13.24
CA LEU A 96 10.34 2.64 -13.18
C LEU A 96 9.03 1.84 -13.02
N ILE A 97 8.09 2.32 -12.18
CA ILE A 97 6.78 1.67 -12.02
C ILE A 97 6.01 1.66 -13.33
N ILE A 98 5.97 2.79 -14.05
CA ILE A 98 5.30 2.89 -15.34
C ILE A 98 5.94 1.94 -16.34
N ILE A 99 7.26 2.03 -16.53
CA ILE A 99 7.97 1.25 -17.56
C ILE A 99 7.93 -0.25 -17.24
N ILE A 100 8.27 -0.64 -16.01
CA ILE A 100 8.41 -2.05 -15.65
C ILE A 100 7.06 -2.62 -15.22
N GLY A 101 6.40 -2.01 -14.23
CA GLY A 101 5.18 -2.56 -13.63
C GLY A 101 3.95 -2.45 -14.52
N SER A 102 3.79 -1.31 -15.24
CA SER A 102 2.57 -1.05 -16.00
C SER A 102 2.71 -1.33 -17.52
N MET A 103 3.93 -1.46 -18.05
CA MET A 103 4.16 -1.75 -19.47
C MET A 103 4.86 -3.10 -19.66
N LEU A 104 6.11 -3.24 -19.20
CA LEU A 104 6.94 -4.41 -19.53
C LEU A 104 6.35 -5.72 -18.96
N ILE A 105 6.00 -5.76 -17.70
CA ILE A 105 5.46 -6.98 -17.07
C ILE A 105 4.11 -7.39 -17.70
N PRO A 106 3.11 -6.51 -17.90
CA PRO A 106 1.89 -6.87 -18.63
C PRO A 106 2.16 -7.39 -20.04
N ILE A 107 3.08 -6.77 -20.79
CA ILE A 107 3.46 -7.26 -22.15
C ILE A 107 4.04 -8.68 -22.06
N LEU A 108 4.94 -8.96 -21.11
CA LEU A 108 5.49 -10.31 -20.92
C LEU A 108 4.41 -11.31 -20.51
N ILE A 109 3.48 -10.92 -19.64
CA ILE A 109 2.35 -11.77 -19.25
C ILE A 109 1.47 -12.08 -20.47
N SER A 110 1.25 -11.10 -21.36
CA SER A 110 0.38 -11.28 -22.54
C SER A 110 0.82 -12.37 -23.50
N ILE A 111 2.08 -12.78 -23.42
CA ILE A 111 2.61 -13.92 -24.21
C ILE A 111 1.98 -15.25 -23.75
N PHE A 112 1.63 -15.35 -22.47
CA PHE A 112 1.14 -16.58 -21.85
C PHE A 112 -0.33 -16.51 -21.45
N HIS A 113 -0.85 -15.30 -21.19
CA HIS A 113 -2.20 -15.09 -20.68
C HIS A 113 -2.78 -13.77 -21.22
N PRO A 114 -4.08 -13.73 -21.63
CA PRO A 114 -4.72 -12.50 -22.07
C PRO A 114 -4.63 -11.40 -21.00
N ILE A 115 -4.30 -10.18 -21.39
CA ILE A 115 -4.30 -9.03 -20.48
C ILE A 115 -5.75 -8.72 -20.09
N THR A 116 -6.04 -8.79 -18.80
CA THR A 116 -7.31 -8.37 -18.23
C THR A 116 -7.06 -7.31 -17.17
N LYS A 117 -8.02 -6.40 -16.97
CA LYS A 117 -7.97 -5.50 -15.81
C LYS A 117 -8.04 -6.32 -14.54
N SER A 118 -7.17 -6.02 -13.57
CA SER A 118 -7.21 -6.70 -12.29
C SER A 118 -8.51 -6.40 -11.54
N VAL A 119 -8.97 -7.34 -10.73
CA VAL A 119 -10.13 -7.13 -9.84
C VAL A 119 -9.88 -5.93 -8.92
N ASN A 120 -8.65 -5.78 -8.44
CA ASN A 120 -8.27 -4.62 -7.63
C ASN A 120 -8.45 -3.28 -8.38
N GLU A 121 -8.12 -3.21 -9.67
CA GLU A 121 -8.36 -2.00 -10.48
C GLU A 121 -9.86 -1.74 -10.68
N VAL A 122 -10.65 -2.78 -10.93
CA VAL A 122 -12.11 -2.67 -11.08
C VAL A 122 -12.74 -2.17 -9.78
N ASP A 123 -12.38 -2.77 -8.64
CA ASP A 123 -12.86 -2.35 -7.32
C ASP A 123 -12.46 -0.88 -7.03
N LEU A 124 -11.22 -0.50 -7.34
CA LEU A 124 -10.72 0.87 -7.16
C LEU A 124 -11.55 1.88 -7.98
N ARG A 125 -11.82 1.59 -9.26
CA ARG A 125 -12.63 2.44 -10.13
C ARG A 125 -14.07 2.58 -9.62
N ALA A 126 -14.68 1.49 -9.16
CA ALA A 126 -15.99 1.51 -8.54
C ALA A 126 -16.03 2.38 -7.28
N MET A 127 -15.03 2.24 -6.40
CA MET A 127 -14.93 3.04 -5.18
C MET A 127 -14.69 4.53 -5.47
N LEU A 128 -13.92 4.87 -6.48
CA LEU A 128 -13.72 6.26 -6.94
C LEU A 128 -15.02 6.86 -7.47
N SER A 129 -15.83 6.09 -8.21
CA SER A 129 -17.11 6.59 -8.72
C SER A 129 -18.13 6.86 -7.60
N TRP A 130 -18.15 6.04 -6.54
CA TRP A 130 -19.09 6.18 -5.42
C TRP A 130 -18.63 7.19 -4.36
N TYR A 131 -17.32 7.24 -4.08
CA TYR A 131 -16.73 8.02 -2.98
C TYR A 131 -15.48 8.79 -3.42
N PRO A 132 -15.55 9.67 -4.44
CA PRO A 132 -14.39 10.23 -5.12
C PRO A 132 -13.40 10.91 -4.15
N PHE A 133 -13.87 11.74 -3.25
CA PHE A 133 -13.00 12.50 -2.35
C PHE A 133 -12.34 11.60 -1.28
N ILE A 134 -13.17 10.91 -0.48
CA ILE A 134 -12.64 10.13 0.65
C ILE A 134 -11.78 8.96 0.17
N PHE A 135 -12.16 8.33 -0.95
CA PHE A 135 -11.40 7.23 -1.49
C PHE A 135 -10.07 7.69 -2.12
N THR A 136 -10.06 8.85 -2.80
CA THR A 136 -8.80 9.46 -3.28
C THR A 136 -7.85 9.74 -2.13
N VAL A 137 -8.31 10.32 -1.02
CA VAL A 137 -7.47 10.55 0.16
C VAL A 137 -6.89 9.23 0.69
N ASN A 138 -7.72 8.18 0.75
CA ASN A 138 -7.23 6.87 1.21
C ASN A 138 -6.22 6.25 0.26
N VAL A 139 -6.50 6.19 -1.03
CA VAL A 139 -5.65 5.46 -1.98
C VAL A 139 -4.37 6.21 -2.33
N VAL A 140 -4.42 7.55 -2.35
CA VAL A 140 -3.25 8.37 -2.73
C VAL A 140 -2.35 8.71 -1.53
N TRP A 141 -2.94 8.96 -0.35
CA TRP A 141 -2.18 9.49 0.78
C TRP A 141 -2.03 8.51 1.93
N ILE A 142 -3.13 7.95 2.42
CA ILE A 142 -3.13 7.14 3.65
C ILE A 142 -2.60 5.73 3.36
N GLY A 143 -3.12 5.08 2.32
CA GLY A 143 -2.75 3.71 1.94
C GLY A 143 -1.25 3.53 1.73
N PRO A 144 -0.59 4.32 0.86
CA PRO A 144 0.85 4.23 0.64
C PRO A 144 1.68 4.33 1.92
N VAL A 145 1.28 5.19 2.87
CA VAL A 145 1.99 5.30 4.16
C VAL A 145 1.88 4.02 4.98
N ILE A 146 0.68 3.45 5.08
CA ILE A 146 0.45 2.20 5.82
C ILE A 146 1.17 1.03 5.15
N GLU A 147 1.06 0.93 3.84
CA GLU A 147 1.68 -0.15 3.07
C GLU A 147 3.20 -0.12 3.19
N GLU A 148 3.82 1.04 3.04
CA GLU A 148 5.27 1.16 3.21
C GLU A 148 5.73 0.91 4.66
N LEU A 149 4.92 1.22 5.68
CA LEU A 149 5.18 0.81 7.06
C LEU A 149 5.16 -0.73 7.21
N VAL A 150 4.17 -1.38 6.63
CA VAL A 150 4.05 -2.85 6.67
C VAL A 150 5.20 -3.50 5.90
N TYR A 151 5.32 -3.18 4.61
CA TYR A 151 6.19 -3.95 3.72
C TYR A 151 7.65 -3.54 3.82
N ARG A 152 7.98 -2.24 4.02
CA ARG A 152 9.38 -1.77 4.05
C ARG A 152 9.92 -1.64 5.46
N VAL A 153 9.16 -1.02 6.35
CA VAL A 153 9.68 -0.83 7.72
C VAL A 153 9.62 -2.12 8.51
N THR A 154 8.52 -2.89 8.41
CA THR A 154 8.35 -4.09 9.22
C THR A 154 8.94 -5.33 8.54
N ILE A 155 8.45 -5.72 7.36
CA ILE A 155 8.81 -6.99 6.72
C ILE A 155 10.22 -6.91 6.12
N TYR A 156 10.44 -5.98 5.17
CA TYR A 156 11.71 -5.86 4.46
C TYR A 156 12.89 -5.65 5.41
N ARG A 157 12.79 -4.66 6.30
CA ARG A 157 13.87 -4.30 7.22
C ARG A 157 14.19 -5.42 8.20
N THR A 158 13.20 -6.19 8.64
CA THR A 158 13.40 -7.33 9.54
C THR A 158 14.13 -8.48 8.85
N ILE A 159 13.71 -8.86 7.62
CA ILE A 159 14.31 -9.95 6.85
C ILE A 159 15.68 -9.55 6.31
N ARG A 160 15.86 -8.30 5.88
CA ARG A 160 17.10 -7.76 5.32
C ARG A 160 18.31 -7.98 6.22
N ARG A 161 18.11 -8.03 7.52
CA ARG A 161 19.18 -8.29 8.51
C ARG A 161 19.76 -9.70 8.42
N LYS A 162 19.01 -10.64 7.85
CA LYS A 162 19.46 -12.01 7.61
C LYS A 162 19.86 -12.22 6.15
N SER A 163 19.03 -11.76 5.23
CA SER A 163 19.26 -11.88 3.79
C SER A 163 18.61 -10.73 3.05
N ARG A 164 19.43 -9.99 2.30
CA ARG A 164 18.96 -8.90 1.46
C ARG A 164 18.08 -9.40 0.30
N LEU A 165 18.50 -10.51 -0.33
CA LEU A 165 17.74 -11.10 -1.44
C LEU A 165 16.35 -11.57 -0.97
N LEU A 166 16.29 -12.31 0.13
CA LEU A 166 15.00 -12.75 0.69
C LEU A 166 14.11 -11.58 1.10
N ALA A 167 14.69 -10.48 1.62
CA ALA A 167 13.92 -9.30 1.95
C ALA A 167 13.24 -8.69 0.71
N TYR A 168 13.98 -8.56 -0.40
CA TYR A 168 13.40 -8.10 -1.66
C TYR A 168 12.28 -9.03 -2.13
N LEU A 169 12.53 -10.33 -2.21
CA LEU A 169 11.59 -11.30 -2.75
C LEU A 169 10.32 -11.39 -1.88
N ILE A 170 10.48 -11.62 -0.57
CA ILE A 170 9.33 -11.84 0.33
C ILE A 170 8.49 -10.58 0.48
N SER A 171 9.14 -9.41 0.73
CA SER A 171 8.40 -8.16 0.92
C SER A 171 7.64 -7.75 -0.35
N SER A 172 8.24 -7.95 -1.53
CA SER A 172 7.61 -7.58 -2.80
C SER A 172 6.55 -8.58 -3.23
N PHE A 173 6.76 -9.87 -2.98
CA PHE A 173 5.74 -10.89 -3.22
C PHE A 173 4.50 -10.67 -2.35
N LEU A 174 4.69 -10.43 -1.04
CA LEU A 174 3.58 -10.16 -0.13
C LEU A 174 2.85 -8.88 -0.51
N PHE A 175 3.57 -7.84 -0.95
CA PHE A 175 2.95 -6.62 -1.50
C PHE A 175 2.10 -6.94 -2.74
N GLY A 176 2.63 -7.68 -3.70
CA GLY A 176 1.90 -8.06 -4.90
C GLY A 176 0.70 -8.96 -4.60
N PHE A 177 0.89 -9.95 -3.76
CA PHE A 177 -0.17 -10.90 -3.39
C PHE A 177 -1.34 -10.21 -2.66
N GLN A 178 -1.07 -9.21 -1.81
CA GLN A 178 -2.11 -8.43 -1.14
C GLN A 178 -3.12 -7.80 -2.11
N HIS A 179 -2.70 -7.43 -3.31
CA HIS A 179 -3.57 -6.80 -4.29
C HIS A 179 -4.49 -7.78 -5.04
N VAL A 180 -4.15 -9.06 -5.03
CA VAL A 180 -4.93 -10.10 -5.74
C VAL A 180 -5.54 -11.14 -4.81
N TYR A 181 -5.11 -11.18 -3.53
CA TYR A 181 -5.48 -12.27 -2.62
C TYR A 181 -6.99 -12.41 -2.47
N ARG A 182 -7.74 -11.31 -2.49
CA ARG A 182 -9.20 -11.31 -2.37
C ARG A 182 -9.86 -12.05 -3.55
N ALA A 183 -9.43 -11.74 -4.77
CA ALA A 183 -9.91 -12.40 -5.97
C ALA A 183 -9.57 -13.89 -5.98
N VAL A 184 -8.34 -14.23 -5.59
CA VAL A 184 -7.85 -15.62 -5.57
C VAL A 184 -8.52 -16.42 -4.47
N MET A 185 -8.54 -15.91 -3.23
CA MET A 185 -8.96 -16.70 -2.05
C MET A 185 -10.46 -16.71 -1.81
N PHE A 186 -11.18 -15.64 -2.19
CA PHE A 186 -12.61 -15.50 -1.88
C PHE A 186 -13.52 -15.51 -3.12
N GLN A 187 -12.97 -15.25 -4.32
CA GLN A 187 -13.74 -15.28 -5.56
C GLN A 187 -13.34 -16.44 -6.48
N SER A 188 -12.37 -17.27 -6.07
CA SER A 188 -11.82 -18.40 -6.83
C SER A 188 -11.32 -17.99 -8.23
N ASN A 189 -10.92 -16.70 -8.41
CA ASN A 189 -10.38 -16.17 -9.65
C ASN A 189 -8.86 -16.36 -9.67
N TYR A 190 -8.40 -17.56 -10.00
CA TYR A 190 -6.97 -17.90 -10.04
C TYR A 190 -6.21 -17.19 -11.16
N ASN A 191 -6.89 -16.67 -12.20
CA ASN A 191 -6.26 -15.89 -13.25
C ASN A 191 -5.64 -14.58 -12.73
N GLU A 192 -6.16 -14.04 -11.61
CA GLU A 192 -5.58 -12.88 -10.93
C GLU A 192 -4.13 -13.11 -10.46
N MET A 193 -3.68 -14.35 -10.30
CA MET A 193 -2.29 -14.65 -9.93
C MET A 193 -1.27 -14.09 -10.94
N TRP A 194 -1.63 -13.90 -12.19
CA TRP A 194 -0.76 -13.25 -13.16
C TRP A 194 -0.51 -11.78 -12.83
N ASN A 195 -1.50 -11.08 -12.28
CA ASN A 195 -1.37 -9.68 -11.86
C ASN A 195 -0.43 -9.49 -10.65
N VAL A 196 -0.13 -10.56 -9.88
CA VAL A 196 0.87 -10.53 -8.79
C VAL A 196 2.22 -9.99 -9.30
N PHE A 197 2.64 -10.38 -10.50
CA PHE A 197 3.94 -9.98 -11.04
C PHE A 197 4.04 -8.47 -11.27
N SER A 198 2.99 -7.81 -11.75
CA SER A 198 2.96 -6.35 -11.94
C SER A 198 3.04 -5.62 -10.60
N TYR A 199 2.25 -6.03 -9.60
CA TYR A 199 2.30 -5.45 -8.25
C TYR A 199 3.62 -5.80 -7.54
N MET A 200 4.14 -7.01 -7.71
CA MET A 200 5.44 -7.41 -7.17
C MET A 200 6.58 -6.56 -7.77
N ALA A 201 6.52 -6.21 -9.05
CA ALA A 201 7.48 -5.31 -9.68
C ALA A 201 7.47 -3.93 -9.01
N ALA A 202 6.29 -3.35 -8.75
CA ALA A 202 6.17 -2.11 -7.98
C ALA A 202 6.77 -2.30 -6.56
N GLY A 203 6.47 -3.42 -5.91
CA GLY A 203 7.05 -3.80 -4.62
C GLY A 203 8.58 -3.84 -4.63
N LEU A 204 9.19 -4.43 -5.66
CA LEU A 204 10.65 -4.47 -5.83
C LEU A 204 11.23 -3.06 -6.01
N ILE A 205 10.56 -2.20 -6.78
CA ILE A 205 10.98 -0.81 -7.00
C ILE A 205 10.93 -0.03 -5.68
N PHE A 206 9.86 -0.11 -4.89
CA PHE A 206 9.79 0.56 -3.60
C PHE A 206 10.86 0.06 -2.62
N ALA A 207 11.13 -1.24 -2.57
CA ALA A 207 12.22 -1.81 -1.77
C ALA A 207 13.60 -1.30 -2.25
N TYR A 208 13.80 -1.19 -3.56
CA TYR A 208 15.02 -0.62 -4.15
C TYR A 208 15.21 0.85 -3.77
N LEU A 209 14.16 1.67 -3.88
CA LEU A 209 14.19 3.07 -3.47
C LEU A 209 14.55 3.22 -1.98
N TYR A 210 13.91 2.40 -1.13
CA TYR A 210 14.20 2.39 0.31
C TYR A 210 15.64 2.01 0.61
N GLU A 211 16.16 0.99 -0.05
CA GLU A 211 17.55 0.55 0.11
C GLU A 211 18.56 1.63 -0.33
N LYS A 212 18.30 2.26 -1.47
CA LYS A 212 19.20 3.28 -2.04
C LYS A 212 19.21 4.59 -1.27
N ARG A 213 18.04 5.02 -0.78
CA ARG A 213 17.90 6.31 -0.11
C ARG A 213 17.95 6.20 1.41
N LYS A 214 17.80 4.99 1.96
CA LYS A 214 17.73 4.71 3.40
C LYS A 214 16.67 5.55 4.13
N ASN A 215 15.72 6.10 3.39
CA ASN A 215 14.66 6.98 3.87
C ASN A 215 13.31 6.49 3.34
N ILE A 216 12.37 6.22 4.25
CA ILE A 216 11.05 5.67 3.92
C ILE A 216 10.16 6.67 3.15
N LEU A 217 10.38 7.96 3.29
CA LEU A 217 9.58 8.97 2.59
C LEU A 217 9.78 8.90 1.07
N VAL A 218 10.90 8.33 0.59
CA VAL A 218 11.15 8.21 -0.85
C VAL A 218 10.25 7.14 -1.49
N PRO A 219 10.18 5.89 -1.03
CA PRO A 219 9.21 4.96 -1.58
C PRO A 219 7.76 5.38 -1.30
N ILE A 220 7.43 5.98 -0.14
CA ILE A 220 6.10 6.54 0.12
C ILE A 220 5.74 7.58 -0.96
N GLY A 221 6.62 8.53 -1.24
CA GLY A 221 6.37 9.57 -2.24
C GLY A 221 6.24 9.01 -3.65
N ALA A 222 7.08 8.06 -4.06
CA ALA A 222 6.96 7.38 -5.36
C ALA A 222 5.64 6.61 -5.47
N HIS A 223 5.19 5.97 -4.40
CA HIS A 223 3.92 5.26 -4.31
C HIS A 223 2.74 6.23 -4.42
N MET A 224 2.76 7.34 -3.66
CA MET A 224 1.76 8.40 -3.75
C MET A 224 1.66 8.98 -5.17
N LEU A 225 2.79 9.21 -5.83
CA LEU A 225 2.82 9.70 -7.21
C LEU A 225 2.20 8.68 -8.18
N SER A 226 2.51 7.40 -8.02
CA SER A 226 1.95 6.32 -8.84
C SER A 226 0.43 6.21 -8.68
N ASN A 227 -0.06 6.17 -7.45
CA ASN A 227 -1.49 6.09 -7.17
C ASN A 227 -2.22 7.38 -7.58
N GLY A 228 -1.59 8.54 -7.35
CA GLY A 228 -2.12 9.84 -7.78
C GLY A 228 -2.26 9.94 -9.29
N LEU A 229 -1.28 9.43 -10.05
CA LEU A 229 -1.37 9.36 -11.50
C LEU A 229 -2.50 8.44 -11.96
N SER A 230 -2.66 7.28 -11.34
CA SER A 230 -3.76 6.34 -11.66
C SER A 230 -5.13 6.96 -11.41
N VAL A 231 -5.31 7.68 -10.29
CA VAL A 231 -6.54 8.40 -9.95
C VAL A 231 -6.78 9.56 -10.92
N LEU A 232 -5.74 10.32 -11.27
CA LEU A 232 -5.85 11.41 -12.25
C LEU A 232 -6.30 10.88 -13.62
N LEU A 233 -5.70 9.79 -14.10
CA LEU A 233 -6.08 9.17 -15.36
C LEU A 233 -7.51 8.62 -15.33
N TYR A 234 -7.97 8.13 -14.19
CA TYR A 234 -9.38 7.73 -14.02
C TYR A 234 -10.35 8.90 -14.22
N PHE A 235 -10.06 10.08 -13.67
CA PHE A 235 -10.94 11.25 -13.81
C PHE A 235 -10.83 11.93 -15.18
N LEU A 236 -9.81 11.63 -15.96
CA LEU A 236 -9.63 12.15 -17.32
C LEU A 236 -10.18 11.20 -18.41
N SER A 237 -10.52 9.93 -18.07
CA SER A 237 -11.04 8.91 -19.00
C SER A 237 -12.55 8.83 -18.96
#